data_a641aa4297b57771d8f2a821fdad6be7
#
_entry.id   a641aa4297b57771d8f2a821fdad6be7
#
_cell.length_a   1.000
_cell.length_b   1.000
_cell.length_c   1.000
_cell.angle_alpha   90.00
_cell.angle_beta   90.00
_cell.angle_gamma   90.00
#
_symmetry.space_group_name_H-M   'P 1'
#
loop_
_entity.id
_entity.type
_entity.pdbx_description
1 polymer ?
#
loop_
_entity_poly.entity_id
_entity_poly.type
_entity_poly.pdbx_seq_one_letter_code
_entity_poly.pdbx_strand_id
1 'polypeptide(L)'
;VHQGIIARVKPGRQYQENDLPDLIAELDNPFFLILDGVTDPHNLGACLRSADAAGVHAVIVPRDRSAQLNATAKKVACGAAENVPLIRVTNLARTMRLLQEENIWIVGTAGEADHTLYQSKMTGRMALVMGAEGEGMRRLTREHCDELISIPMAGSVSSLNVSVATGICLFEAVRQRG
;
A
#
# COMPACT_ATOMS: atom_id res chain seq x y z
N VAL A 1 -10.92 18.11 9.61
CA VAL A 1 -10.94 17.39 9.14
C VAL A 1 -11.21 16.80 7.97
N HIS A 2 -10.90 16.58 7.37
CA HIS A 2 -11.11 16.04 6.35
C HIS A 2 -12.03 15.03 6.17
N GLN A 3 -12.78 15.11 6.55
CA GLN A 3 -13.92 14.28 6.68
C GLN A 3 -14.58 13.93 5.38
N GLY A 4 -14.60 14.83 4.40
CA GLY A 4 -15.16 14.56 3.11
C GLY A 4 -14.50 13.40 2.38
N ILE A 5 -13.20 13.22 2.57
CA ILE A 5 -12.46 12.10 1.97
C ILE A 5 -12.93 10.77 2.56
N ILE A 6 -13.09 10.74 3.87
CA ILE A 6 -13.53 9.53 4.56
C ILE A 6 -14.94 9.14 4.10
N ALA A 7 -15.79 10.13 3.85
CA ALA A 7 -17.16 9.88 3.43
C ALA A 7 -17.28 9.21 2.06
N ARG A 8 -16.23 9.28 1.23
CA ARG A 8 -16.25 8.67 -0.11
C ARG A 8 -16.10 7.16 -0.08
N VAL A 9 -15.51 6.65 0.99
CA VAL A 9 -15.36 5.20 1.19
C VAL A 9 -16.44 4.78 2.18
N LYS A 10 -17.32 3.87 1.75
CA LYS A 10 -18.43 3.42 2.59
C LYS A 10 -17.94 2.32 3.53
N PRO A 11 -17.99 2.52 4.85
CA PRO A 11 -17.57 1.51 5.81
C PRO A 11 -18.32 0.20 5.61
N GLY A 12 -17.59 -0.90 5.68
CA GLY A 12 -18.19 -2.23 5.55
C GLY A 12 -18.50 -2.66 4.13
N ARG A 13 -18.39 -1.77 3.14
CA ARG A 13 -18.63 -2.14 1.75
C ARG A 13 -17.49 -3.00 1.22
N GLN A 14 -17.85 -4.08 0.52
CA GLN A 14 -16.88 -4.91 -0.18
C GLN A 14 -16.55 -4.26 -1.51
N TYR A 15 -15.27 -3.91 -1.71
CA TYR A 15 -14.80 -3.37 -2.99
C TYR A 15 -14.08 -4.46 -3.76
N GLN A 16 -14.31 -4.50 -5.06
CA GLN A 16 -13.68 -5.47 -5.95
C GLN A 16 -12.84 -4.76 -6.99
N GLU A 17 -12.10 -5.54 -7.74
CA GLU A 17 -11.21 -5.01 -8.77
C GLU A 17 -11.93 -4.05 -9.72
N ASN A 18 -13.15 -4.39 -10.11
CA ASN A 18 -13.94 -3.57 -11.05
C ASN A 18 -14.36 -2.22 -10.47
N ASP A 19 -14.33 -2.08 -9.16
CA ASP A 19 -14.71 -0.80 -8.50
C ASP A 19 -13.57 0.22 -8.52
N LEU A 20 -12.36 -0.21 -8.83
CA LEU A 20 -11.17 0.65 -8.68
C LEU A 20 -11.24 1.92 -9.54
N PRO A 21 -11.62 1.87 -10.84
CA PRO A 21 -11.70 3.11 -11.61
C PRO A 21 -12.66 4.12 -11.01
N ASP A 22 -13.82 3.68 -10.54
CA ASP A 22 -14.80 4.59 -9.94
C ASP A 22 -14.30 5.17 -8.62
N LEU A 23 -13.62 4.35 -7.83
CA LEU A 23 -13.03 4.82 -6.57
C LEU A 23 -11.99 5.90 -6.84
N ILE A 24 -11.12 5.70 -7.84
CA ILE A 24 -10.12 6.69 -8.21
C ILE A 24 -10.78 7.99 -8.64
N ALA A 25 -11.86 7.89 -9.43
CA ALA A 25 -12.55 9.07 -9.94
C ALA A 25 -13.15 9.93 -8.82
N GLU A 26 -13.49 9.33 -7.69
CA GLU A 26 -14.07 10.04 -6.56
C GLU A 26 -13.04 10.71 -5.65
N LEU A 27 -11.75 10.40 -5.84
CA LEU A 27 -10.70 10.87 -4.95
C LEU A 27 -9.93 12.03 -5.59
N ASP A 28 -9.71 13.09 -4.83
CA ASP A 28 -8.95 14.24 -5.31
C ASP A 28 -7.46 13.93 -5.34
N ASN A 29 -6.97 13.23 -4.32
CA ASN A 29 -5.55 12.92 -4.18
C ASN A 29 -5.37 11.48 -3.73
N PRO A 30 -5.57 10.51 -4.64
CA PRO A 30 -5.50 9.09 -4.26
C PRO A 30 -4.20 8.71 -3.58
N PHE A 31 -4.33 7.91 -2.54
CA PHE A 31 -3.21 7.39 -1.76
C PHE A 31 -3.49 5.91 -1.52
N PHE A 32 -2.77 5.03 -2.22
CA PHE A 32 -2.99 3.59 -2.15
C PHE A 32 -1.76 2.87 -1.61
N LEU A 33 -2.00 1.69 -1.05
CA LEU A 33 -0.96 0.78 -0.61
C LEU A 33 -1.10 -0.52 -1.39
N ILE A 34 -0.03 -0.96 -2.01
CA ILE A 34 0.01 -2.23 -2.75
C ILE A 34 0.94 -3.17 -1.98
N LEU A 35 0.45 -4.38 -1.68
CA LEU A 35 1.24 -5.38 -0.96
C LEU A 35 1.45 -6.57 -1.89
N ASP A 36 2.69 -6.80 -2.31
CA ASP A 36 3.03 -7.89 -3.22
C ASP A 36 3.74 -9.01 -2.47
N GLY A 37 3.00 -10.05 -2.13
CA GLY A 37 3.59 -11.22 -1.49
C GLY A 37 3.50 -11.24 0.03
N VAL A 38 2.65 -10.43 0.63
CA VAL A 38 2.42 -10.48 2.07
C VAL A 38 1.43 -11.60 2.34
N THR A 39 1.94 -12.77 2.69
CA THR A 39 1.16 -14.01 2.81
C THR A 39 0.85 -14.40 4.25
N ASP A 40 1.42 -13.72 5.22
CA ASP A 40 1.15 -13.96 6.64
C ASP A 40 -0.05 -13.09 7.06
N PRO A 41 -1.14 -13.72 7.58
CA PRO A 41 -2.32 -12.97 8.00
C PRO A 41 -2.03 -11.91 9.07
N HIS A 42 -1.09 -12.18 9.98
CA HIS A 42 -0.70 -11.22 11.00
C HIS A 42 -0.11 -9.95 10.37
N ASN A 43 0.79 -10.13 9.40
CA ASN A 43 1.38 -9.00 8.69
C ASN A 43 0.34 -8.25 7.86
N LEU A 44 -0.57 -8.97 7.22
CA LEU A 44 -1.65 -8.30 6.47
C LEU A 44 -2.47 -7.42 7.39
N GLY A 45 -2.88 -7.96 8.55
CA GLY A 45 -3.66 -7.18 9.51
C GLY A 45 -2.93 -5.94 9.99
N ALA A 46 -1.63 -6.09 10.30
CA ALA A 46 -0.82 -4.96 10.75
C ALA A 46 -0.67 -3.90 9.67
N CYS A 47 -0.51 -4.31 8.40
CA CYS A 47 -0.44 -3.36 7.29
C CYS A 47 -1.76 -2.62 7.10
N LEU A 48 -2.90 -3.32 7.25
CA LEU A 48 -4.21 -2.68 7.16
C LEU A 48 -4.40 -1.63 8.26
N ARG A 49 -3.95 -1.96 9.47
CA ARG A 49 -4.04 -1.03 10.59
C ARG A 49 -3.21 0.24 10.33
N SER A 50 -2.00 0.09 9.83
CA SER A 50 -1.16 1.23 9.49
C SER A 50 -1.76 2.03 8.33
N ALA A 51 -2.35 1.35 7.34
CA ALA A 51 -2.97 2.00 6.19
C ALA A 51 -4.15 2.88 6.64
N ASP A 52 -4.99 2.34 7.53
CA ASP A 52 -6.11 3.11 8.07
C ASP A 52 -5.59 4.34 8.83
N ALA A 53 -4.61 4.14 9.70
CA ALA A 53 -4.05 5.22 10.50
C ALA A 53 -3.41 6.31 9.64
N ALA A 54 -2.86 5.94 8.49
CA ALA A 54 -2.19 6.88 7.59
C ALA A 54 -3.14 7.55 6.59
N GLY A 55 -4.41 7.16 6.56
CA GLY A 55 -5.38 7.74 5.63
C GLY A 55 -5.30 7.17 4.22
N VAL A 56 -4.82 5.95 4.08
CA VAL A 56 -4.78 5.24 2.79
C VAL A 56 -6.22 4.96 2.34
N HIS A 57 -6.49 5.18 1.06
CA HIS A 57 -7.84 5.03 0.54
C HIS A 57 -8.19 3.59 0.18
N ALA A 58 -7.21 2.76 -0.16
CA ALA A 58 -7.42 1.35 -0.45
C ALA A 58 -6.10 0.60 -0.38
N VAL A 59 -6.17 -0.69 -0.03
CA VAL A 59 -5.03 -1.60 -0.08
C VAL A 59 -5.29 -2.60 -1.19
N ILE A 60 -4.34 -2.75 -2.10
CA ILE A 60 -4.45 -3.59 -3.28
C ILE A 60 -3.48 -4.76 -3.16
N VAL A 61 -3.98 -5.98 -3.37
CA VAL A 61 -3.15 -7.19 -3.28
C VAL A 61 -3.43 -8.11 -4.47
N PRO A 62 -2.41 -8.86 -4.94
CA PRO A 62 -2.64 -9.89 -5.95
C PRO A 62 -3.33 -11.09 -5.32
N ARG A 63 -4.31 -11.68 -6.00
CA ARG A 63 -5.08 -12.81 -5.48
C ARG A 63 -4.21 -14.01 -5.14
N ASP A 64 -3.18 -14.26 -5.94
CA ASP A 64 -2.34 -15.45 -5.83
C ASP A 64 -1.18 -15.29 -4.85
N ARG A 65 -0.93 -14.09 -4.35
CA ARG A 65 0.22 -13.83 -3.47
C ARG A 65 -0.17 -12.90 -2.32
N SER A 66 -1.21 -13.30 -1.58
CA SER A 66 -1.66 -12.51 -0.44
C SER A 66 -2.30 -13.43 0.60
N ALA A 67 -2.17 -13.04 1.85
CA ALA A 67 -2.90 -13.69 2.94
C ALA A 67 -4.40 -13.45 2.77
N GLN A 68 -5.18 -14.36 3.33
CA GLN A 68 -6.61 -14.18 3.43
C GLN A 68 -6.95 -13.25 4.60
N LEU A 69 -8.05 -12.53 4.48
CA LEU A 69 -8.54 -11.69 5.57
C LEU A 69 -9.34 -12.55 6.55
N ASN A 70 -8.60 -13.41 7.25
CA ASN A 70 -9.18 -14.35 8.22
C ASN A 70 -9.31 -13.70 9.60
N ALA A 71 -9.74 -14.48 10.61
CA ALA A 71 -9.95 -13.96 11.96
C ALA A 71 -8.69 -13.35 12.56
N THR A 72 -7.52 -13.98 12.32
CA THR A 72 -6.26 -13.45 12.80
C THR A 72 -5.95 -12.08 12.20
N ALA A 73 -6.07 -11.95 10.87
CA ALA A 73 -5.82 -10.69 10.18
C ALA A 73 -6.78 -9.61 10.66
N LYS A 74 -8.06 -9.92 10.82
CA LYS A 74 -9.06 -8.96 11.29
C LYS A 74 -8.76 -8.49 12.69
N LYS A 75 -8.36 -9.41 13.58
CA LYS A 75 -8.03 -9.06 14.95
C LYS A 75 -6.83 -8.11 15.02
N VAL A 76 -5.77 -8.42 14.28
CA VAL A 76 -4.57 -7.58 14.25
C VAL A 76 -4.89 -6.21 13.64
N ALA A 77 -5.77 -6.17 12.66
CA ALA A 77 -6.17 -4.91 12.00
C ALA A 77 -6.95 -3.98 12.92
N CYS A 78 -7.51 -4.48 14.04
CA CYS A 78 -8.21 -3.66 15.03
C CYS A 78 -9.34 -2.82 14.41
N GLY A 79 -10.16 -3.43 13.57
CA GLY A 79 -11.26 -2.72 12.90
C GLY A 79 -10.91 -2.01 11.63
N ALA A 80 -9.62 -1.86 11.30
CA ALA A 80 -9.21 -1.16 10.08
C ALA A 80 -9.73 -1.82 8.82
N ALA A 81 -9.92 -3.15 8.84
CA ALA A 81 -10.42 -3.87 7.69
C ALA A 81 -11.84 -3.45 7.28
N GLU A 82 -12.56 -2.81 8.18
CA GLU A 82 -13.91 -2.31 7.88
C GLU A 82 -13.89 -0.89 7.31
N ASN A 83 -12.79 -0.19 7.48
CA ASN A 83 -12.67 1.20 7.06
C ASN A 83 -11.85 1.35 5.77
N VAL A 84 -10.85 0.50 5.55
CA VAL A 84 -10.00 0.56 4.38
C VAL A 84 -10.31 -0.63 3.47
N PRO A 85 -10.79 -0.39 2.25
CA PRO A 85 -11.07 -1.50 1.32
C PRO A 85 -9.80 -2.30 1.02
N LEU A 86 -9.92 -3.62 1.06
CA LEU A 86 -8.89 -4.54 0.59
C LEU A 86 -9.35 -5.06 -0.76
N ILE A 87 -8.65 -4.67 -1.81
CA ILE A 87 -9.03 -5.00 -3.18
C ILE A 87 -8.07 -6.06 -3.72
N ARG A 88 -8.62 -7.23 -4.06
CA ARG A 88 -7.84 -8.32 -4.63
C ARG A 88 -7.90 -8.24 -6.15
N VAL A 89 -6.74 -8.28 -6.80
CA VAL A 89 -6.66 -8.15 -8.26
C VAL A 89 -6.05 -9.40 -8.86
N THR A 90 -6.47 -9.72 -10.08
CA THR A 90 -6.00 -10.92 -10.78
C THR A 90 -4.64 -10.72 -11.43
N ASN A 91 -4.35 -9.49 -11.88
CA ASN A 91 -3.09 -9.17 -12.54
C ASN A 91 -2.58 -7.84 -11.99
N LEU A 92 -1.63 -7.92 -11.07
CA LEU A 92 -1.13 -6.73 -10.40
C LEU A 92 -0.44 -5.75 -11.36
N ALA A 93 0.33 -6.27 -12.32
CA ALA A 93 1.00 -5.41 -13.30
C ALA A 93 -0.01 -4.61 -14.13
N ARG A 94 -1.11 -5.24 -14.52
CA ARG A 94 -2.17 -4.55 -15.26
C ARG A 94 -2.83 -3.48 -14.40
N THR A 95 -3.06 -3.80 -13.12
CA THR A 95 -3.63 -2.82 -12.18
C THR A 95 -2.69 -1.64 -12.01
N MET A 96 -1.39 -1.88 -11.90
CA MET A 96 -0.42 -0.80 -11.77
C MET A 96 -0.43 0.10 -13.02
N ARG A 97 -0.56 -0.47 -14.20
CA ARG A 97 -0.68 0.33 -15.43
C ARG A 97 -1.95 1.17 -15.43
N LEU A 98 -3.06 0.60 -14.93
CA LEU A 98 -4.30 1.37 -14.80
C LEU A 98 -4.09 2.58 -13.88
N LEU A 99 -3.42 2.38 -12.75
CA LEU A 99 -3.12 3.48 -11.83
C LEU A 99 -2.27 4.55 -12.51
N GLN A 100 -1.26 4.14 -13.26
CA GLN A 100 -0.39 5.07 -13.97
C GLN A 100 -1.14 5.87 -15.03
N GLU A 101 -2.09 5.24 -15.71
CA GLU A 101 -2.94 5.93 -16.67
C GLU A 101 -3.82 6.99 -15.99
N GLU A 102 -4.09 6.82 -14.71
CA GLU A 102 -4.83 7.78 -13.90
C GLU A 102 -3.92 8.77 -13.18
N ASN A 103 -2.68 8.87 -13.64
CA ASN A 103 -1.67 9.80 -13.10
C ASN A 103 -1.33 9.52 -11.64
N ILE A 104 -1.32 8.27 -11.24
CA ILE A 104 -0.90 7.86 -9.90
C ILE A 104 0.55 7.38 -10.00
N TRP A 105 1.42 8.04 -9.25
CA TRP A 105 2.86 7.76 -9.21
C TRP A 105 3.09 6.54 -8.32
N ILE A 106 3.79 5.54 -8.81
CA ILE A 106 4.00 4.30 -8.06
C ILE A 106 5.41 4.25 -7.51
N VAL A 107 5.51 4.20 -6.19
CA VAL A 107 6.76 4.17 -5.45
C VAL A 107 6.93 2.81 -4.80
N GLY A 108 7.97 2.07 -5.17
CA GLY A 108 8.24 0.76 -4.59
C GLY A 108 9.43 0.81 -3.64
N THR A 109 9.45 -0.09 -2.66
CA THR A 109 10.56 -0.18 -1.72
C THR A 109 11.50 -1.30 -2.16
N ALA A 110 12.78 -0.99 -2.19
CA ALA A 110 13.82 -1.95 -2.57
C ALA A 110 15.13 -1.56 -1.89
N GLY A 111 15.83 -2.56 -1.32
CA GLY A 111 17.08 -2.29 -0.61
C GLY A 111 18.18 -1.74 -1.50
N GLU A 112 18.13 -2.03 -2.80
CA GLU A 112 19.13 -1.56 -3.76
C GLU A 112 18.77 -0.22 -4.41
N ALA A 113 17.71 0.44 -3.96
CA ALA A 113 17.33 1.76 -4.51
C ALA A 113 18.46 2.77 -4.27
N ASP A 114 18.61 3.69 -5.22
CA ASP A 114 19.71 4.65 -5.17
C ASP A 114 19.41 5.91 -4.34
N HIS A 115 18.20 5.99 -3.79
CA HIS A 115 17.84 7.06 -2.85
C HIS A 115 16.88 6.53 -1.79
N THR A 116 16.73 7.30 -0.71
CA THR A 116 15.93 6.88 0.42
C THR A 116 14.50 7.42 0.33
N LEU A 117 13.63 6.89 1.20
CA LEU A 117 12.26 7.38 1.29
C LEU A 117 12.21 8.87 1.66
N TYR A 118 13.21 9.36 2.37
CA TYR A 118 13.24 10.77 2.79
C TYR A 118 13.55 11.71 1.64
N GLN A 119 14.11 11.20 0.55
CA GLN A 119 14.44 11.97 -0.63
C GLN A 119 13.35 11.93 -1.69
N SER A 120 12.31 11.14 -1.47
CA SER A 120 11.21 10.98 -2.41
C SER A 120 10.12 12.01 -2.11
N LYS A 121 9.48 12.51 -3.16
CA LYS A 121 8.34 13.42 -3.01
C LYS A 121 7.06 12.59 -2.97
N MET A 122 6.39 12.58 -1.83
CA MET A 122 5.22 11.73 -1.59
C MET A 122 3.95 12.56 -1.34
N THR A 123 3.79 13.68 -2.00
CA THR A 123 2.68 14.60 -1.75
C THR A 123 1.54 14.50 -2.75
N GLY A 124 1.78 13.90 -3.91
CA GLY A 124 0.77 13.84 -4.97
C GLY A 124 -0.05 12.56 -4.94
N ARG A 125 -0.70 12.31 -6.06
CA ARG A 125 -1.44 11.08 -6.31
C ARG A 125 -0.43 9.93 -6.36
N MET A 126 -0.52 8.98 -5.45
CA MET A 126 0.52 7.96 -5.36
C MET A 126 0.00 6.61 -4.84
N ALA A 127 0.76 5.58 -5.17
CA ALA A 127 0.61 4.24 -4.59
C ALA A 127 2.00 3.81 -4.09
N LEU A 128 2.04 3.30 -2.87
CA LEU A 128 3.24 2.75 -2.28
C LEU A 128 3.20 1.24 -2.42
N VAL A 129 4.27 0.63 -2.92
CA VAL A 129 4.35 -0.83 -3.09
C VAL A 129 5.35 -1.41 -2.10
N MET A 130 4.88 -2.37 -1.30
CA MET A 130 5.71 -3.10 -0.35
C MET A 130 5.76 -4.56 -0.76
N GLY A 131 6.93 -5.16 -0.67
CA GLY A 131 7.10 -6.58 -0.96
C GLY A 131 7.26 -7.40 0.30
N ALA A 132 7.32 -8.73 0.15
CA ALA A 132 7.54 -9.64 1.25
C ALA A 132 8.88 -9.39 1.91
N GLU A 133 8.93 -9.65 3.22
CA GLU A 133 10.17 -9.52 3.98
C GLU A 133 11.23 -10.47 3.42
N GLY A 134 12.45 -9.95 3.21
CA GLY A 134 13.56 -10.72 2.68
C GLY A 134 13.56 -10.83 1.17
N GLU A 135 12.45 -11.27 0.59
CA GLU A 135 12.35 -11.46 -0.87
C GLU A 135 12.03 -10.14 -1.59
N GLY A 136 11.29 -9.26 -0.96
CA GLY A 136 10.84 -8.03 -1.61
C GLY A 136 9.72 -8.27 -2.60
N MET A 137 9.57 -7.34 -3.53
CA MET A 137 8.58 -7.42 -4.60
C MET A 137 9.02 -8.42 -5.67
N ARG A 138 8.05 -8.99 -6.38
CA ARG A 138 8.36 -9.74 -7.60
C ARG A 138 9.02 -8.81 -8.62
N ARG A 139 9.83 -9.40 -9.50
CA ARG A 139 10.55 -8.65 -10.51
C ARG A 139 9.62 -7.80 -11.38
N LEU A 140 8.51 -8.38 -11.84
CA LEU A 140 7.57 -7.67 -12.69
C LEU A 140 6.94 -6.48 -11.98
N THR A 141 6.61 -6.65 -10.70
CA THR A 141 6.08 -5.56 -9.87
C THR A 141 7.10 -4.43 -9.78
N ARG A 142 8.36 -4.78 -9.50
CA ARG A 142 9.43 -3.79 -9.41
C ARG A 142 9.59 -3.02 -10.72
N GLU A 143 9.53 -3.71 -11.85
CA GLU A 143 9.70 -3.09 -13.16
C GLU A 143 8.59 -2.11 -13.50
N HIS A 144 7.42 -2.26 -12.88
CA HIS A 144 6.30 -1.35 -13.11
C HIS A 144 6.27 -0.16 -12.16
N CYS A 145 7.18 -0.11 -11.19
CA CYS A 145 7.27 1.06 -10.31
C CYS A 145 7.89 2.22 -11.07
N ASP A 146 7.38 3.42 -10.81
CA ASP A 146 7.93 4.65 -11.37
C ASP A 146 9.21 5.05 -10.64
N GLU A 147 9.31 4.67 -9.38
CA GLU A 147 10.42 5.08 -8.52
C GLU A 147 10.66 3.98 -7.49
N LEU A 148 11.91 3.77 -7.11
CA LEU A 148 12.28 2.88 -6.03
C LEU A 148 12.93 3.68 -4.91
N ILE A 149 12.57 3.36 -3.67
CA ILE A 149 13.14 4.01 -2.48
C ILE A 149 13.61 2.93 -1.50
N SER A 150 14.54 3.30 -0.65
CA SER A 150 15.02 2.42 0.40
C SER A 150 14.78 3.05 1.76
N ILE A 151 14.71 2.22 2.79
CA ILE A 151 14.73 2.65 4.18
C ILE A 151 16.18 2.49 4.64
N PRO A 152 16.86 3.58 5.05
CA PRO A 152 18.27 3.46 5.44
C PRO A 152 18.40 2.64 6.72
N MET A 153 19.32 1.67 6.69
CA MET A 153 19.62 0.80 7.83
C MET A 153 20.95 1.22 8.43
N ALA A 154 20.95 1.55 9.70
CA ALA A 154 22.16 2.04 10.38
C ALA A 154 22.94 0.93 11.06
N GLY A 155 22.33 -0.23 11.24
CA GLY A 155 22.96 -1.34 11.96
C GLY A 155 23.33 -2.49 11.04
N SER A 156 23.31 -3.71 11.58
CA SER A 156 23.73 -4.90 10.85
C SER A 156 22.61 -5.59 10.08
N VAL A 157 21.34 -5.36 10.42
CA VAL A 157 20.24 -5.99 9.70
C VAL A 157 20.03 -5.28 8.36
N SER A 158 19.64 -6.07 7.35
CA SER A 158 19.47 -5.55 5.98
C SER A 158 18.03 -5.21 5.66
N SER A 159 17.06 -5.67 6.46
CA SER A 159 15.65 -5.41 6.21
C SER A 159 14.86 -5.40 7.52
N LEU A 160 13.66 -4.85 7.46
CA LEU A 160 12.72 -4.82 8.56
C LEU A 160 11.52 -5.73 8.25
N ASN A 161 10.79 -6.12 9.29
CA ASN A 161 9.49 -6.76 9.11
C ASN A 161 8.63 -5.89 8.19
N VAL A 162 7.88 -6.51 7.29
CA VAL A 162 7.14 -5.77 6.26
C VAL A 162 6.12 -4.80 6.86
N SER A 163 5.45 -5.17 7.95
CA SER A 163 4.46 -4.27 8.55
C SER A 163 5.12 -3.05 9.19
N VAL A 164 6.32 -3.23 9.77
CA VAL A 164 7.09 -2.11 10.32
C VAL A 164 7.56 -1.19 9.19
N ALA A 165 8.13 -1.76 8.14
CA ALA A 165 8.58 -0.99 6.98
C ALA A 165 7.42 -0.23 6.34
N THR A 166 6.26 -0.86 6.25
CA THR A 166 5.05 -0.24 5.71
C THR A 166 4.66 0.99 6.53
N GLY A 167 4.65 0.85 7.86
CA GLY A 167 4.33 1.97 8.74
C GLY A 167 5.28 3.13 8.57
N ILE A 168 6.58 2.84 8.49
CA ILE A 168 7.59 3.89 8.31
C ILE A 168 7.36 4.66 7.02
N CYS A 169 7.16 3.95 5.91
CA CYS A 169 6.98 4.59 4.60
C CYS A 169 5.66 5.35 4.52
N LEU A 170 4.57 4.78 5.04
CA LEU A 170 3.28 5.45 5.02
C LEU A 170 3.32 6.75 5.84
N PHE A 171 3.96 6.73 7.00
CA PHE A 171 3.97 7.92 7.86
C PHE A 171 4.99 8.96 7.42
N GLU A 172 5.99 8.59 6.63
CA GLU A 172 6.78 9.60 5.95
C GLU A 172 5.92 10.32 4.90
N ALA A 173 5.08 9.57 4.18
CA ALA A 173 4.14 10.19 3.24
C ALA A 173 3.16 11.12 3.97
N VAL A 174 2.63 10.68 5.13
CA VAL A 174 1.73 11.50 5.94
C VAL A 174 2.42 12.80 6.35
N ARG A 175 3.67 12.71 6.81
CA ARG A 175 4.43 13.89 7.21
C ARG A 175 4.53 14.90 6.06
N GLN A 176 4.82 14.41 4.86
CA GLN A 176 4.97 15.30 3.70
C GLN A 176 3.63 15.87 3.24
N ARG A 177 2.56 15.10 3.37
CA ARG A 177 1.23 15.49 2.87
C ARG A 177 0.50 16.43 3.82
N GLY A 178 0.86 16.39 5.08
CA GLY A 178 0.23 17.21 6.09
C GLY A 178 0.92 18.49 6.30
#